data_47b6a788ef4104e10f91d0402e6ca9ae
#
_entry.id   47b6a788ef4104e10f91d0402e6ca9ae
#
_cell.length_a   1.000
_cell.length_b   1.000
_cell.length_c   1.000
_cell.angle_alpha   90.00
_cell.angle_beta   90.00
_cell.angle_gamma   90.00
#
_symmetry.space_group_name_H-M   'P 1'
#
loop_
_entity.id
_entity.type
_entity.pdbx_description
1 polymer ?
#
loop_
_entity_poly.entity_id
_entity_poly.type
_entity_poly.pdbx_seq_one_letter_code
_entity_poly.pdbx_strand_id
1 'polypeptide(L)'
;IVTSARPDTVIEVLRSHDIQTTDLVGKSFGVVVATLEGRQYEIATYRTERYGADSHRPEEIIYADTLEEDVLRRDFTVNGMAMNRFGEVIDLVGGRRDIKHKTLRTIGNAQERFVEDALRLFRACRFVAKLDFLPSKELLVAMPKAFHRVSGLSLERVRNEINRLMLEPAVAKGLDVLVQSRLAECSCRVVENGVAREVPILPELYHLVNLPQEKDFHEFDGWYHTLAVVSHTEPDLVLRWGALLHDVAKGMPAVRAVINGRLTDRGHDTLGAEMTETLLTRLGYPKAFVKRVAWIVKNHMRFHYFVQNGDANEKKWLRKEARSGEFRDSQIMRTAWEQLAKVCAADVLGLSLIHI
;
A
#
# COMPACT_ATOMS: atom_id res chain seq x y z
N ILE A 1 -18.54 -8.45 14.94
CA ILE A 1 -19.08 -8.52 16.31
C ILE A 1 -17.93 -8.89 17.22
N VAL A 2 -17.91 -8.36 18.46
CA VAL A 2 -16.92 -8.75 19.48
C VAL A 2 -17.66 -9.22 20.76
N THR A 3 -17.13 -10.26 21.44
CA THR A 3 -17.79 -10.90 22.58
C THR A 3 -16.78 -11.49 23.57
N SER A 4 -17.18 -11.66 24.83
CA SER A 4 -16.43 -12.44 25.83
C SER A 4 -16.63 -13.97 25.66
N ALA A 5 -17.67 -14.38 24.92
CA ALA A 5 -17.95 -15.80 24.71
C ALA A 5 -16.81 -16.47 23.93
N ARG A 6 -16.40 -17.66 24.35
CA ARG A 6 -15.35 -18.46 23.69
C ARG A 6 -15.86 -18.97 22.34
N PRO A 7 -14.95 -19.23 21.35
CA PRO A 7 -15.36 -19.65 20.01
C PRO A 7 -16.30 -20.87 20.00
N ASP A 8 -16.06 -21.87 20.85
CA ASP A 8 -16.90 -23.06 20.92
C ASP A 8 -18.32 -22.71 21.38
N THR A 9 -18.47 -21.87 22.40
CA THR A 9 -19.77 -21.38 22.85
C THR A 9 -20.50 -20.58 21.76
N VAL A 10 -19.75 -19.73 21.01
CA VAL A 10 -20.32 -18.99 19.87
C VAL A 10 -20.87 -19.95 18.84
N ILE A 11 -20.10 -20.99 18.49
CA ILE A 11 -20.52 -22.01 17.50
C ILE A 11 -21.76 -22.77 17.99
N GLU A 12 -21.79 -23.17 19.26
CA GLU A 12 -22.94 -23.88 19.85
C GLU A 12 -24.23 -23.03 19.78
N VAL A 13 -24.14 -21.76 20.18
CA VAL A 13 -25.28 -20.83 20.12
C VAL A 13 -25.74 -20.62 18.68
N LEU A 14 -24.84 -20.41 17.72
CA LEU A 14 -25.21 -20.21 16.32
C LEU A 14 -25.90 -21.47 15.74
N ARG A 15 -25.38 -22.64 16.03
CA ARG A 15 -25.96 -23.92 15.59
C ARG A 15 -27.35 -24.18 16.19
N SER A 16 -27.55 -23.79 17.46
CA SER A 16 -28.88 -23.93 18.09
C SER A 16 -29.96 -23.06 17.48
N HIS A 17 -29.55 -22.05 16.64
CA HIS A 17 -30.43 -21.18 15.89
C HIS A 17 -30.38 -21.41 14.38
N ASP A 18 -29.89 -22.57 13.93
CA ASP A 18 -29.76 -22.96 12.52
C ASP A 18 -28.90 -22.00 11.67
N ILE A 19 -27.96 -21.29 12.31
CA ILE A 19 -27.04 -20.38 11.62
C ILE A 19 -25.78 -21.15 11.22
N GLN A 20 -25.46 -21.11 9.92
CA GLN A 20 -24.27 -21.76 9.38
C GLN A 20 -22.99 -21.07 9.85
N THR A 21 -22.01 -21.86 10.27
CA THR A 21 -20.69 -21.39 10.68
C THR A 21 -19.61 -21.98 9.79
N THR A 22 -18.59 -21.16 9.47
CA THR A 22 -17.38 -21.63 8.77
C THR A 22 -16.28 -21.79 9.80
N ASP A 23 -15.97 -23.05 10.16
CA ASP A 23 -15.11 -23.42 11.31
C ASP A 23 -13.59 -23.38 11.01
N LEU A 24 -13.17 -23.20 9.74
CA LEU A 24 -11.90 -23.75 9.30
C LEU A 24 -10.65 -22.85 9.40
N VAL A 25 -10.77 -21.54 9.53
CA VAL A 25 -9.56 -20.67 9.49
C VAL A 25 -9.43 -19.71 10.69
N GLY A 26 -10.53 -19.39 11.35
CA GLY A 26 -10.57 -18.37 12.40
C GLY A 26 -10.50 -18.90 13.83
N LYS A 27 -10.80 -20.19 14.09
CA LYS A 27 -10.91 -20.75 15.45
C LYS A 27 -9.60 -20.63 16.23
N SER A 28 -8.47 -20.90 15.58
CA SER A 28 -7.13 -20.72 16.17
C SER A 28 -6.80 -19.29 16.53
N PHE A 29 -7.52 -18.31 15.92
CA PHE A 29 -7.37 -16.87 16.18
C PHE A 29 -8.55 -16.29 16.97
N GLY A 30 -9.49 -17.13 17.45
CA GLY A 30 -10.63 -16.68 18.23
C GLY A 30 -11.72 -15.97 17.40
N VAL A 31 -11.79 -16.24 16.08
CA VAL A 31 -12.80 -15.67 15.19
C VAL A 31 -13.67 -16.77 14.60
N VAL A 32 -14.98 -16.60 14.67
CA VAL A 32 -16.00 -17.45 14.06
C VAL A 32 -16.69 -16.67 12.96
N VAL A 33 -16.83 -17.24 11.77
CA VAL A 33 -17.59 -16.61 10.67
C VAL A 33 -18.97 -17.26 10.62
N ALA A 34 -20.02 -16.46 10.82
CA ALA A 34 -21.41 -16.85 10.69
C ALA A 34 -21.98 -16.38 9.37
N THR A 35 -22.79 -17.20 8.70
CA THR A 35 -23.53 -16.82 7.49
C THR A 35 -25.01 -16.75 7.79
N LEU A 36 -25.59 -15.57 7.68
CA LEU A 36 -27.03 -15.33 7.87
C LEU A 36 -27.57 -14.56 6.67
N GLU A 37 -28.62 -15.06 6.04
CA GLU A 37 -29.27 -14.47 4.86
C GLU A 37 -28.29 -14.12 3.72
N GLY A 38 -27.31 -14.99 3.49
CA GLY A 38 -26.28 -14.80 2.47
C GLY A 38 -25.20 -13.77 2.82
N ARG A 39 -25.21 -13.18 4.02
CA ARG A 39 -24.19 -12.27 4.52
C ARG A 39 -23.29 -12.95 5.54
N GLN A 40 -22.01 -12.63 5.49
CA GLN A 40 -21.04 -13.13 6.44
C GLN A 40 -20.81 -12.12 7.58
N TYR A 41 -20.74 -12.63 8.80
CA TYR A 41 -20.48 -11.88 10.02
C TYR A 41 -19.31 -12.51 10.75
N GLU A 42 -18.27 -11.72 11.01
CA GLU A 42 -17.16 -12.13 11.85
C GLU A 42 -17.50 -11.88 13.31
N ILE A 43 -17.37 -12.91 14.14
CA ILE A 43 -17.60 -12.88 15.59
C ILE A 43 -16.26 -13.21 16.25
N ALA A 44 -15.64 -12.23 16.87
CA ALA A 44 -14.33 -12.32 17.50
C ALA A 44 -14.46 -12.38 19.02
N THR A 45 -13.85 -13.37 19.67
CA THR A 45 -13.71 -13.44 21.11
C THR A 45 -12.69 -12.40 21.56
N TYR A 46 -12.98 -11.71 22.68
CA TYR A 46 -12.00 -10.82 23.32
C TYR A 46 -10.72 -11.58 23.63
N ARG A 47 -9.58 -10.96 23.34
CA ARG A 47 -8.29 -11.60 23.53
C ARG A 47 -7.20 -10.59 23.83
N THR A 48 -6.16 -11.07 24.48
CA THR A 48 -4.85 -10.44 24.56
C THR A 48 -3.86 -11.25 23.75
N GLU A 49 -2.73 -10.67 23.45
CA GLU A 49 -1.70 -11.29 22.63
C GLU A 49 -0.35 -11.15 23.33
N ARG A 50 0.39 -12.24 23.42
CA ARG A 50 1.78 -12.20 23.91
C ARG A 50 2.69 -12.36 22.70
N TYR A 51 3.57 -11.38 22.48
CA TYR A 51 4.54 -11.39 21.41
C TYR A 51 5.90 -11.80 21.96
N GLY A 52 6.58 -12.74 21.28
CA GLY A 52 7.92 -13.18 21.57
C GLY A 52 8.99 -12.45 20.76
N ALA A 53 10.14 -13.11 20.62
CA ALA A 53 11.25 -12.61 19.79
C ALA A 53 10.85 -12.48 18.30
N ASP A 54 9.93 -13.33 17.85
CA ASP A 54 9.41 -13.30 16.47
C ASP A 54 8.21 -12.36 16.39
N SER A 55 8.42 -11.17 15.79
CA SER A 55 7.48 -10.04 15.78
C SER A 55 6.30 -10.17 14.82
N HIS A 56 5.98 -11.36 14.32
CA HIS A 56 4.96 -11.46 13.27
C HIS A 56 3.75 -12.28 13.67
N ARG A 57 3.84 -13.09 14.71
CA ARG A 57 2.73 -13.87 15.23
C ARG A 57 2.77 -13.78 16.75
N PRO A 58 1.63 -13.56 17.40
CA PRO A 58 1.60 -13.77 18.83
C PRO A 58 1.98 -15.22 19.09
N GLU A 59 2.91 -15.43 20.02
CA GLU A 59 3.29 -16.80 20.47
C GLU A 59 2.11 -17.49 21.14
N GLU A 60 1.25 -16.69 21.79
CA GLU A 60 0.10 -17.18 22.52
C GLU A 60 -1.08 -16.20 22.38
N ILE A 61 -2.25 -16.75 22.12
CA ILE A 61 -3.53 -16.03 22.18
C ILE A 61 -4.19 -16.37 23.51
N ILE A 62 -4.31 -15.37 24.35
CA ILE A 62 -4.97 -15.51 25.65
C ILE A 62 -6.33 -14.84 25.52
N TYR A 63 -7.40 -15.60 25.73
CA TYR A 63 -8.73 -15.02 25.71
C TYR A 63 -8.93 -14.09 26.90
N ALA A 64 -9.46 -12.91 26.63
CA ALA A 64 -9.79 -11.89 27.62
C ALA A 64 -11.28 -11.94 28.00
N ASP A 65 -11.60 -11.38 29.13
CA ASP A 65 -12.97 -11.36 29.64
C ASP A 65 -13.62 -9.98 29.46
N THR A 66 -12.82 -8.95 29.24
CA THR A 66 -13.27 -7.56 29.09
C THR A 66 -13.00 -6.98 27.71
N LEU A 67 -13.87 -6.06 27.27
CA LEU A 67 -13.66 -5.27 26.06
C LEU A 67 -12.40 -4.40 26.14
N GLU A 68 -12.08 -3.90 27.33
CA GLU A 68 -10.92 -3.04 27.56
C GLU A 68 -9.61 -3.77 27.22
N GLU A 69 -9.44 -5.01 27.70
CA GLU A 69 -8.27 -5.83 27.39
C GLU A 69 -8.13 -6.07 25.86
N ASP A 70 -9.24 -6.36 25.19
CA ASP A 70 -9.22 -6.55 23.72
C ASP A 70 -8.90 -5.25 22.96
N VAL A 71 -9.39 -4.11 23.44
CA VAL A 71 -9.11 -2.79 22.84
C VAL A 71 -7.64 -2.41 23.01
N LEU A 72 -7.07 -2.60 24.20
CA LEU A 72 -5.71 -2.17 24.53
C LEU A 72 -4.63 -2.89 23.70
N ARG A 73 -4.89 -4.07 23.12
CA ARG A 73 -3.95 -4.77 22.22
C ARG A 73 -4.00 -4.29 20.76
N ARG A 74 -5.02 -3.52 20.38
CA ARG A 74 -5.22 -3.08 18.99
C ARG A 74 -4.20 -2.03 18.58
N ASP A 75 -4.17 -1.73 17.28
CA ASP A 75 -3.19 -0.83 16.68
C ASP A 75 -3.49 0.66 16.90
N PHE A 76 -4.64 1.12 16.43
CA PHE A 76 -4.97 2.56 16.38
C PHE A 76 -6.26 2.88 17.14
N THR A 77 -6.31 4.09 17.71
CA THR A 77 -7.47 4.56 18.48
C THR A 77 -8.78 4.50 17.70
N VAL A 78 -8.74 4.78 16.40
CA VAL A 78 -9.89 4.70 15.48
C VAL A 78 -10.43 3.27 15.33
N ASN A 79 -9.62 2.25 15.61
CA ASN A 79 -9.98 0.84 15.62
C ASN A 79 -10.30 0.31 17.03
N GLY A 80 -10.16 1.14 18.05
CA GLY A 80 -10.37 0.80 19.47
C GLY A 80 -11.75 1.14 20.01
N MET A 81 -12.71 1.43 19.14
CA MET A 81 -14.09 1.71 19.54
C MET A 81 -14.99 0.51 19.29
N ALA A 82 -16.01 0.37 20.11
CA ALA A 82 -17.09 -0.59 19.92
C ALA A 82 -18.44 0.11 19.99
N MET A 83 -19.49 -0.55 19.47
CA MET A 83 -20.85 -0.07 19.58
C MET A 83 -21.70 -1.20 20.17
N ASN A 84 -22.51 -0.89 21.17
CA ASN A 84 -23.42 -1.85 21.75
C ASN A 84 -24.69 -2.00 20.90
N ARG A 85 -25.56 -2.96 21.25
CA ARG A 85 -26.82 -3.24 20.56
C ARG A 85 -27.83 -2.08 20.56
N PHE A 86 -27.64 -1.07 21.40
CA PHE A 86 -28.49 0.11 21.50
C PHE A 86 -27.94 1.29 20.68
N GLY A 87 -26.83 1.12 19.95
CA GLY A 87 -26.19 2.16 19.15
C GLY A 87 -25.26 3.08 19.94
N GLU A 88 -25.02 2.80 21.23
CA GLU A 88 -24.09 3.60 22.04
C GLU A 88 -22.64 3.22 21.72
N VAL A 89 -21.83 4.25 21.44
CA VAL A 89 -20.41 4.07 21.15
C VAL A 89 -19.60 4.05 22.43
N ILE A 90 -18.89 2.95 22.64
CA ILE A 90 -17.93 2.76 23.72
C ILE A 90 -16.53 3.13 23.18
N ASP A 91 -15.96 4.19 23.71
CA ASP A 91 -14.64 4.70 23.32
C ASP A 91 -13.72 4.80 24.54
N LEU A 92 -12.88 3.79 24.69
CA LEU A 92 -11.95 3.67 25.84
C LEU A 92 -10.60 4.35 25.58
N VAL A 93 -10.32 4.75 24.35
CA VAL A 93 -8.97 5.18 23.91
C VAL A 93 -8.94 6.54 23.21
N GLY A 94 -10.10 7.21 23.12
CA GLY A 94 -10.23 8.54 22.52
C GLY A 94 -10.31 8.54 20.99
N GLY A 95 -10.78 7.44 20.38
CA GLY A 95 -10.93 7.30 18.93
C GLY A 95 -11.88 8.32 18.32
N ARG A 96 -13.00 8.68 19.01
CA ARG A 96 -13.93 9.73 18.53
C ARG A 96 -13.26 11.09 18.41
N ARG A 97 -12.38 11.44 19.38
CA ARG A 97 -11.61 12.68 19.33
C ARG A 97 -10.67 12.67 18.13
N ASP A 98 -9.98 11.57 17.90
CA ASP A 98 -9.01 11.44 16.80
C ASP A 98 -9.69 11.46 15.42
N ILE A 99 -10.88 10.87 15.29
CA ILE A 99 -11.72 10.99 14.09
C ILE A 99 -12.10 12.46 13.85
N LYS A 100 -12.56 13.17 14.88
CA LYS A 100 -12.93 14.59 14.77
C LYS A 100 -11.76 15.47 14.29
N HIS A 101 -10.54 15.15 14.73
CA HIS A 101 -9.33 15.90 14.38
C HIS A 101 -8.60 15.32 13.15
N LYS A 102 -9.17 14.30 12.51
CA LYS A 102 -8.53 13.58 11.38
C LYS A 102 -7.08 13.17 11.71
N THR A 103 -6.85 12.64 12.88
CA THR A 103 -5.52 12.25 13.37
C THR A 103 -5.44 10.74 13.56
N LEU A 104 -4.42 10.10 12.98
CA LEU A 104 -4.12 8.70 13.24
C LEU A 104 -3.14 8.59 14.40
N ARG A 105 -3.56 7.91 15.48
CA ARG A 105 -2.77 7.70 16.69
C ARG A 105 -2.85 6.23 17.13
N THR A 106 -1.74 5.71 17.64
CA THR A 106 -1.69 4.37 18.25
C THR A 106 -2.41 4.33 19.60
N ILE A 107 -2.89 3.15 19.95
CA ILE A 107 -3.36 2.88 21.31
C ILE A 107 -2.14 2.67 22.19
N GLY A 108 -2.01 3.45 23.28
CA GLY A 108 -0.85 3.39 24.16
C GLY A 108 0.43 3.95 23.53
N ASN A 109 1.57 3.42 23.93
CA ASN A 109 2.89 3.87 23.46
C ASN A 109 3.16 3.42 22.02
N ALA A 110 3.38 4.37 21.11
CA ALA A 110 3.56 4.08 19.69
C ALA A 110 4.78 3.20 19.39
N GLN A 111 5.90 3.42 20.09
CA GLN A 111 7.12 2.63 19.89
C GLN A 111 6.90 1.18 20.33
N GLU A 112 6.28 0.94 21.46
CA GLU A 112 5.96 -0.40 21.95
C GLU A 112 5.05 -1.13 20.97
N ARG A 113 3.98 -0.46 20.49
CA ARG A 113 3.04 -1.02 19.50
C ARG A 113 3.73 -1.43 18.19
N PHE A 114 4.68 -0.65 17.69
CA PHE A 114 5.43 -0.97 16.47
C PHE A 114 6.47 -2.07 16.70
N VAL A 115 7.10 -2.13 17.86
CA VAL A 115 8.05 -3.19 18.22
C VAL A 115 7.33 -4.54 18.40
N GLU A 116 6.13 -4.56 18.97
CA GLU A 116 5.31 -5.77 19.11
C GLU A 116 4.94 -6.39 17.75
N ASP A 117 4.43 -5.59 16.82
CA ASP A 117 4.11 -6.02 15.46
C ASP A 117 4.52 -4.92 14.45
N ALA A 118 5.66 -5.13 13.80
CA ALA A 118 6.19 -4.19 12.82
C ALA A 118 5.29 -3.99 11.60
N LEU A 119 4.33 -4.90 11.33
CA LEU A 119 3.34 -4.69 10.26
C LEU A 119 2.46 -3.47 10.53
N ARG A 120 2.31 -3.07 11.78
CA ARG A 120 1.58 -1.85 12.17
C ARG A 120 2.19 -0.58 11.56
N LEU A 121 3.49 -0.58 11.21
CA LEU A 121 4.14 0.52 10.48
C LEU A 121 3.50 0.71 9.08
N PHE A 122 3.35 -0.38 8.33
CA PHE A 122 2.71 -0.35 7.01
C PHE A 122 1.20 -0.12 7.11
N ARG A 123 0.58 -0.67 8.15
CA ARG A 123 -0.83 -0.40 8.47
C ARG A 123 -1.05 1.08 8.77
N ALA A 124 -0.12 1.77 9.47
CA ALA A 124 -0.20 3.22 9.71
C ALA A 124 -0.26 3.99 8.38
N CYS A 125 0.64 3.71 7.44
CA CYS A 125 0.62 4.32 6.11
C CYS A 125 -0.72 4.07 5.40
N ARG A 126 -1.23 2.83 5.45
CA ARG A 126 -2.53 2.48 4.85
C ARG A 126 -3.71 3.18 5.53
N PHE A 127 -3.74 3.27 6.85
CA PHE A 127 -4.84 3.95 7.55
C PHE A 127 -4.81 5.47 7.35
N VAL A 128 -3.64 6.09 7.19
CA VAL A 128 -3.51 7.48 6.73
C VAL A 128 -4.20 7.63 5.37
N ALA A 129 -3.91 6.75 4.42
CA ALA A 129 -4.51 6.77 3.08
C ALA A 129 -6.02 6.46 3.10
N LYS A 130 -6.45 5.50 3.93
CA LYS A 130 -7.84 5.04 4.01
C LYS A 130 -8.77 6.08 4.59
N LEU A 131 -8.33 6.76 5.65
CA LEU A 131 -9.16 7.68 6.42
C LEU A 131 -8.96 9.15 6.02
N ASP A 132 -8.00 9.42 5.17
CA ASP A 132 -7.56 10.79 4.84
C ASP A 132 -7.14 11.57 6.09
N PHE A 133 -6.43 10.90 7.02
CA PHE A 133 -5.97 11.46 8.28
C PHE A 133 -4.49 11.82 8.21
N LEU A 134 -4.05 12.67 9.14
CA LEU A 134 -2.62 12.92 9.37
C LEU A 134 -2.12 12.03 10.51
N PRO A 135 -0.90 11.46 10.41
CA PRO A 135 -0.30 10.75 11.52
C PRO A 135 0.05 11.72 12.66
N SER A 136 -0.12 11.29 13.92
CA SER A 136 0.30 12.08 15.07
C SER A 136 1.82 12.23 15.10
N LYS A 137 2.32 13.29 15.75
CA LYS A 137 3.77 13.52 15.90
C LYS A 137 4.45 12.36 16.63
N GLU A 138 3.81 11.84 17.66
CA GLU A 138 4.31 10.71 18.44
C GLU A 138 4.44 9.45 17.58
N LEU A 139 3.47 9.21 16.69
CA LEU A 139 3.50 8.09 15.75
C LEU A 139 4.70 8.22 14.81
N LEU A 140 4.90 9.39 14.18
CA LEU A 140 6.03 9.62 13.25
C LEU A 140 7.39 9.48 13.93
N VAL A 141 7.55 10.01 15.16
CA VAL A 141 8.79 9.89 15.94
C VAL A 141 9.07 8.45 16.36
N ALA A 142 8.04 7.65 16.57
CA ALA A 142 8.18 6.25 16.99
C ALA A 142 8.52 5.29 15.84
N MET A 143 8.11 5.61 14.59
CA MET A 143 8.30 4.71 13.43
C MET A 143 9.76 4.27 13.25
N PRO A 144 10.77 5.17 13.15
CA PRO A 144 12.16 4.77 12.90
C PRO A 144 12.74 3.88 14.01
N LYS A 145 12.28 4.03 15.24
CA LYS A 145 12.76 3.25 16.40
C LYS A 145 12.40 1.77 16.31
N ALA A 146 11.41 1.41 15.48
CA ALA A 146 10.96 0.04 15.28
C ALA A 146 11.41 -0.57 13.94
N PHE A 147 12.16 0.14 13.09
CA PHE A 147 12.56 -0.35 11.76
C PHE A 147 13.41 -1.61 11.81
N HIS A 148 14.19 -1.81 12.85
CA HIS A 148 14.95 -3.04 13.07
C HIS A 148 14.09 -4.31 13.13
N ARG A 149 12.77 -4.18 13.36
CA ARG A 149 11.83 -5.30 13.40
C ARG A 149 11.25 -5.64 12.02
N VAL A 150 11.42 -4.77 11.01
CA VAL A 150 10.83 -4.94 9.68
C VAL A 150 11.44 -6.14 8.95
N SER A 151 12.75 -6.40 9.13
CA SER A 151 13.44 -7.53 8.50
C SER A 151 12.84 -8.89 8.88
N GLY A 152 12.16 -8.96 10.00
CA GLY A 152 11.42 -10.13 10.41
C GLY A 152 10.09 -10.34 9.67
N LEU A 153 9.46 -9.35 9.06
CA LEU A 153 8.17 -9.47 8.36
C LEU A 153 8.30 -10.27 7.06
N SER A 154 7.32 -11.12 6.76
CA SER A 154 7.28 -11.76 5.44
C SER A 154 6.97 -10.75 4.34
N LEU A 155 7.63 -10.88 3.21
CA LEU A 155 7.40 -10.07 2.01
C LEU A 155 5.92 -10.07 1.59
N GLU A 156 5.24 -11.20 1.70
CA GLU A 156 3.83 -11.33 1.35
C GLU A 156 2.94 -10.40 2.19
N ARG A 157 3.14 -10.35 3.52
CA ARG A 157 2.36 -9.48 4.41
C ARG A 157 2.62 -8.01 4.10
N VAL A 158 3.89 -7.62 3.89
CA VAL A 158 4.27 -6.26 3.52
C VAL A 158 3.65 -5.87 2.19
N ARG A 159 3.80 -6.71 1.15
CA ARG A 159 3.19 -6.49 -0.17
C ARG A 159 1.67 -6.35 -0.09
N ASN A 160 1.00 -7.16 0.72
CA ASN A 160 -0.45 -7.09 0.88
C ASN A 160 -0.89 -5.75 1.53
N GLU A 161 -0.16 -5.23 2.51
CA GLU A 161 -0.45 -3.91 3.09
C GLU A 161 -0.18 -2.77 2.08
N ILE A 162 0.91 -2.86 1.31
CA ILE A 162 1.21 -1.89 0.23
C ILE A 162 0.12 -1.94 -0.84
N ASN A 163 -0.32 -3.11 -1.29
CA ASN A 163 -1.40 -3.23 -2.26
C ASN A 163 -2.71 -2.62 -1.76
N ARG A 164 -3.06 -2.85 -0.50
CA ARG A 164 -4.23 -2.22 0.11
C ARG A 164 -4.08 -0.70 0.20
N LEU A 165 -2.89 -0.21 0.57
CA LEU A 165 -2.60 1.22 0.57
C LEU A 165 -2.79 1.83 -0.83
N MET A 166 -2.27 1.17 -1.86
CA MET A 166 -2.41 1.60 -3.27
C MET A 166 -3.86 1.72 -3.74
N LEU A 167 -4.79 1.01 -3.13
CA LEU A 167 -6.22 1.07 -3.48
C LEU A 167 -7.02 2.07 -2.63
N GLU A 168 -6.42 2.71 -1.64
CA GLU A 168 -7.12 3.63 -0.76
C GLU A 168 -7.30 5.04 -1.40
N PRO A 169 -8.32 5.79 -0.97
CA PRO A 169 -8.68 7.07 -1.60
C PRO A 169 -7.60 8.14 -1.48
N ALA A 170 -6.98 8.32 -0.31
CA ALA A 170 -5.93 9.31 -0.10
C ALA A 170 -4.53 8.68 -0.18
N VAL A 171 -4.30 7.88 -1.24
CA VAL A 171 -3.09 7.08 -1.46
C VAL A 171 -1.81 7.89 -1.36
N ALA A 172 -1.78 9.13 -1.89
CA ALA A 172 -0.60 10.01 -1.83
C ALA A 172 -0.14 10.26 -0.40
N LYS A 173 -1.06 10.54 0.54
CA LYS A 173 -0.72 10.76 1.95
C LYS A 173 -0.07 9.54 2.58
N GLY A 174 -0.58 8.35 2.28
CA GLY A 174 -0.01 7.11 2.81
C GLY A 174 1.36 6.77 2.22
N LEU A 175 1.54 6.99 0.92
CA LEU A 175 2.84 6.84 0.24
C LEU A 175 3.85 7.88 0.75
N ASP A 176 3.42 9.10 0.99
CA ASP A 176 4.29 10.15 1.55
C ASP A 176 4.82 9.74 2.93
N VAL A 177 3.96 9.27 3.82
CA VAL A 177 4.40 8.72 5.12
C VAL A 177 5.36 7.55 4.93
N LEU A 178 5.08 6.62 4.02
CA LEU A 178 5.92 5.45 3.75
C LEU A 178 7.35 5.84 3.32
N VAL A 179 7.47 6.83 2.44
CA VAL A 179 8.76 7.25 1.86
C VAL A 179 9.47 8.27 2.75
N GLN A 180 8.78 9.31 3.22
CA GLN A 180 9.38 10.36 4.06
C GLN A 180 9.88 9.82 5.41
N SER A 181 9.19 8.83 6.00
CA SER A 181 9.69 8.17 7.21
C SER A 181 10.89 7.26 6.96
N ARG A 182 11.24 6.97 5.71
CA ARG A 182 12.25 6.00 5.26
C ARG A 182 11.88 4.53 5.50
N LEU A 183 10.60 4.24 5.83
CA LEU A 183 10.12 2.86 5.98
C LEU A 183 10.24 2.08 4.65
N ALA A 184 10.09 2.76 3.52
CA ALA A 184 10.26 2.18 2.19
C ALA A 184 11.67 1.60 1.94
N GLU A 185 12.70 2.09 2.61
CA GLU A 185 14.08 1.64 2.48
C GLU A 185 14.43 0.41 3.32
N CYS A 186 13.54 0.01 4.22
CA CYS A 186 13.74 -1.20 5.00
C CYS A 186 13.71 -2.46 4.11
N SER A 187 14.25 -3.55 4.65
CA SER A 187 14.16 -4.88 4.06
C SER A 187 13.20 -5.76 4.85
N CYS A 188 12.57 -6.72 4.18
CA CYS A 188 11.72 -7.74 4.78
C CYS A 188 12.19 -9.14 4.36
N ARG A 189 11.63 -10.18 4.97
CA ARG A 189 12.07 -11.57 4.80
C ARG A 189 11.27 -12.28 3.70
N VAL A 190 11.98 -13.01 2.85
CA VAL A 190 11.44 -14.03 1.96
C VAL A 190 12.06 -15.38 2.31
N VAL A 191 11.28 -16.44 2.20
CA VAL A 191 11.78 -17.82 2.36
C VAL A 191 11.62 -18.54 1.02
N GLU A 192 12.73 -18.92 0.40
CA GLU A 192 12.78 -19.66 -0.85
C GLU A 192 13.57 -20.95 -0.64
N ASN A 193 12.97 -22.09 -0.98
CA ASN A 193 13.59 -23.41 -0.78
C ASN A 193 14.10 -23.67 0.66
N GLY A 194 13.39 -23.15 1.67
CA GLY A 194 13.77 -23.27 3.07
C GLY A 194 14.87 -22.30 3.55
N VAL A 195 15.41 -21.47 2.66
CA VAL A 195 16.43 -20.47 3.01
C VAL A 195 15.75 -19.09 3.14
N ALA A 196 15.97 -18.45 4.29
CA ALA A 196 15.52 -17.08 4.52
C ALA A 196 16.54 -16.08 3.96
N ARG A 197 16.09 -15.08 3.23
CA ARG A 197 16.89 -13.93 2.79
C ARG A 197 16.14 -12.62 2.99
N GLU A 198 16.88 -11.55 3.15
CA GLU A 198 16.33 -10.19 3.21
C GLU A 198 16.14 -9.62 1.80
N VAL A 199 15.06 -8.90 1.62
CA VAL A 199 14.66 -8.28 0.34
C VAL A 199 14.31 -6.83 0.60
N PRO A 200 14.97 -5.85 -0.09
CA PRO A 200 14.61 -4.44 0.01
C PRO A 200 13.17 -4.20 -0.43
N ILE A 201 12.46 -3.32 0.26
CA ILE A 201 11.04 -3.03 -0.06
C ILE A 201 10.96 -2.09 -1.26
N LEU A 202 11.16 -0.78 -1.07
CA LEU A 202 11.03 0.24 -2.13
C LEU A 202 12.09 1.35 -1.97
N PRO A 203 13.39 1.02 -1.82
CA PRO A 203 14.43 2.03 -1.63
C PRO A 203 14.58 2.96 -2.85
N GLU A 204 14.12 2.51 -4.01
CA GLU A 204 14.19 3.26 -5.27
C GLU A 204 13.33 4.54 -5.28
N LEU A 205 12.44 4.72 -4.33
CA LEU A 205 11.55 5.89 -4.33
C LEU A 205 12.15 7.11 -3.62
N TYR A 206 13.03 6.90 -2.64
CA TYR A 206 13.48 8.00 -1.78
C TYR A 206 14.30 9.06 -2.53
N HIS A 207 15.06 8.68 -3.56
CA HIS A 207 15.85 9.63 -4.33
C HIS A 207 15.02 10.67 -5.13
N LEU A 208 13.72 10.40 -5.30
CA LEU A 208 12.79 11.36 -5.91
C LEU A 208 12.44 12.51 -4.94
N VAL A 209 12.63 12.32 -3.63
CA VAL A 209 12.37 13.34 -2.60
C VAL A 209 13.37 14.49 -2.76
N ASN A 210 12.86 15.70 -2.90
CA ASN A 210 13.63 16.92 -3.21
C ASN A 210 14.43 16.83 -4.53
N LEU A 211 14.10 15.90 -5.43
CA LEU A 211 14.72 15.82 -6.74
C LEU A 211 14.30 17.01 -7.60
N PRO A 212 15.22 17.93 -7.94
CA PRO A 212 14.86 19.09 -8.74
C PRO A 212 14.45 18.68 -10.16
N GLN A 213 13.40 19.32 -10.66
CA GLN A 213 12.89 19.16 -12.02
C GLN A 213 13.03 20.47 -12.80
N GLU A 214 12.86 20.41 -14.12
CA GLU A 214 12.89 21.63 -14.97
C GLU A 214 11.68 22.52 -14.64
N LYS A 215 11.94 23.73 -14.15
CA LYS A 215 10.94 24.67 -13.66
C LYS A 215 9.93 25.16 -14.71
N ASP A 216 10.32 25.12 -15.99
CA ASP A 216 9.43 25.49 -17.08
C ASP A 216 8.24 24.52 -17.23
N PHE A 217 8.36 23.29 -16.69
CA PHE A 217 7.37 22.22 -16.85
C PHE A 217 6.82 21.66 -15.54
N HIS A 218 7.52 21.84 -14.40
CA HIS A 218 7.15 21.22 -13.13
C HIS A 218 7.16 22.25 -11.98
N GLU A 219 6.07 22.33 -11.24
CA GLU A 219 5.98 23.10 -10.00
C GLU A 219 6.52 22.33 -8.80
N PHE A 220 6.52 20.99 -8.88
CA PHE A 220 6.90 20.07 -7.83
C PHE A 220 8.32 19.51 -8.02
N ASP A 221 8.90 19.01 -6.93
CA ASP A 221 10.03 18.08 -7.02
C ASP A 221 9.57 16.72 -7.58
N GLY A 222 10.51 15.81 -7.81
CA GLY A 222 10.20 14.50 -8.41
C GLY A 222 9.24 13.67 -7.57
N TRP A 223 9.30 13.77 -6.24
CA TRP A 223 8.43 12.99 -5.36
C TRP A 223 6.99 13.53 -5.32
N TYR A 224 6.82 14.84 -5.11
CA TYR A 224 5.48 15.42 -5.06
C TYR A 224 4.78 15.38 -6.41
N HIS A 225 5.51 15.50 -7.52
CA HIS A 225 4.97 15.19 -8.84
C HIS A 225 4.46 13.75 -8.93
N THR A 226 5.28 12.77 -8.51
CA THR A 226 4.88 11.35 -8.49
C THR A 226 3.62 11.12 -7.65
N LEU A 227 3.52 11.73 -6.47
CA LEU A 227 2.33 11.66 -5.61
C LEU A 227 1.09 12.27 -6.28
N ALA A 228 1.24 13.41 -6.96
CA ALA A 228 0.16 14.03 -7.72
C ALA A 228 -0.34 13.10 -8.82
N VAL A 229 0.56 12.52 -9.62
CA VAL A 229 0.22 11.55 -10.68
C VAL A 229 -0.54 10.35 -10.11
N VAL A 230 -0.05 9.75 -9.02
CA VAL A 230 -0.73 8.63 -8.36
C VAL A 230 -2.13 9.03 -7.89
N SER A 231 -2.32 10.23 -7.35
CA SER A 231 -3.62 10.73 -6.86
C SER A 231 -4.66 10.85 -7.97
N HIS A 232 -4.24 11.16 -9.18
CA HIS A 232 -5.11 11.32 -10.34
C HIS A 232 -5.47 9.99 -11.04
N THR A 233 -4.94 8.85 -10.56
CA THR A 233 -5.32 7.53 -11.08
C THR A 233 -6.44 6.89 -10.28
N GLU A 234 -7.27 6.09 -10.96
CA GLU A 234 -8.27 5.24 -10.32
C GLU A 234 -7.63 4.21 -9.37
N PRO A 235 -8.36 3.66 -8.38
CA PRO A 235 -7.85 2.65 -7.45
C PRO A 235 -7.72 1.27 -8.13
N ASP A 236 -6.84 1.18 -9.12
CA ASP A 236 -6.41 -0.02 -9.83
C ASP A 236 -4.92 -0.22 -9.61
N LEU A 237 -4.48 -1.44 -9.30
CA LEU A 237 -3.07 -1.70 -8.97
C LEU A 237 -2.13 -1.44 -10.14
N VAL A 238 -2.54 -1.75 -11.38
CA VAL A 238 -1.67 -1.51 -12.57
C VAL A 238 -1.49 -0.02 -12.79
N LEU A 239 -2.59 0.76 -12.70
CA LEU A 239 -2.55 2.22 -12.85
C LEU A 239 -1.71 2.87 -11.76
N ARG A 240 -1.95 2.50 -10.50
CA ARG A 240 -1.25 3.07 -9.32
C ARG A 240 0.24 2.75 -9.33
N TRP A 241 0.63 1.50 -9.67
CA TRP A 241 2.04 1.14 -9.82
C TRP A 241 2.67 1.78 -11.05
N GLY A 242 1.95 1.87 -12.17
CA GLY A 242 2.40 2.60 -13.36
C GLY A 242 2.67 4.07 -13.05
N ALA A 243 1.75 4.73 -12.37
CA ALA A 243 1.89 6.12 -11.93
C ALA A 243 3.02 6.32 -10.90
N LEU A 244 3.17 5.40 -9.92
CA LEU A 244 4.22 5.48 -8.91
C LEU A 244 5.63 5.33 -9.51
N LEU A 245 5.77 4.52 -10.56
CA LEU A 245 7.07 4.16 -11.12
C LEU A 245 7.39 4.83 -12.46
N HIS A 246 6.47 5.64 -13.04
CA HIS A 246 6.68 6.23 -14.37
C HIS A 246 8.00 7.01 -14.47
N ASP A 247 8.33 7.73 -13.43
CA ASP A 247 9.51 8.59 -13.31
C ASP A 247 10.61 8.03 -12.40
N VAL A 248 10.54 6.77 -12.00
CA VAL A 248 11.45 6.16 -11.02
C VAL A 248 12.93 6.27 -11.36
N ALA A 249 13.30 6.43 -12.63
CA ALA A 249 14.69 6.61 -13.05
C ALA A 249 15.12 8.07 -13.24
N LYS A 250 14.22 9.05 -13.06
CA LYS A 250 14.63 10.47 -13.10
C LYS A 250 15.70 10.76 -12.03
N GLY A 251 16.65 11.60 -12.36
CA GLY A 251 17.76 11.94 -11.46
C GLY A 251 18.89 10.91 -11.40
N MET A 252 18.73 9.72 -11.98
CA MET A 252 19.80 8.74 -12.01
C MET A 252 20.98 9.21 -12.88
N PRO A 253 22.25 8.92 -12.48
CA PRO A 253 23.44 9.37 -13.24
C PRO A 253 23.45 8.95 -14.70
N ALA A 254 22.81 7.81 -15.02
CA ALA A 254 22.75 7.28 -16.40
C ALA A 254 21.82 8.08 -17.32
N VAL A 255 20.90 8.89 -16.78
CA VAL A 255 19.87 9.59 -17.57
C VAL A 255 19.87 11.11 -17.31
N ARG A 256 20.27 11.56 -16.10
CA ARG A 256 20.30 12.99 -15.76
C ARG A 256 21.44 13.72 -16.43
N ALA A 257 21.12 14.80 -17.13
CA ALA A 257 22.10 15.72 -17.73
C ALA A 257 21.60 17.16 -17.68
N VAL A 258 22.52 18.11 -17.87
CA VAL A 258 22.21 19.51 -18.14
C VAL A 258 22.58 19.79 -19.60
N ILE A 259 21.60 20.09 -20.44
CA ILE A 259 21.79 20.40 -21.85
C ILE A 259 21.29 21.81 -22.12
N ASN A 260 22.17 22.67 -22.59
CA ASN A 260 21.87 24.11 -22.82
C ASN A 260 21.27 24.83 -21.60
N GLY A 261 21.78 24.52 -20.40
CA GLY A 261 21.33 25.08 -19.14
C GLY A 261 20.02 24.51 -18.58
N ARG A 262 19.42 23.53 -19.23
CA ARG A 262 18.17 22.87 -18.80
C ARG A 262 18.43 21.48 -18.27
N LEU A 263 17.72 21.10 -17.21
CA LEU A 263 17.72 19.75 -16.69
C LEU A 263 16.99 18.81 -17.65
N THR A 264 17.59 17.66 -17.92
CA THR A 264 16.99 16.62 -18.76
C THR A 264 17.23 15.25 -18.13
N ASP A 265 16.27 14.34 -18.31
CA ASP A 265 16.36 12.94 -17.88
C ASP A 265 16.06 12.02 -19.07
N ARG A 266 16.81 12.16 -20.17
CA ARG A 266 16.55 11.39 -21.39
C ARG A 266 16.79 9.91 -21.17
N GLY A 267 15.79 9.08 -21.55
CA GLY A 267 15.85 7.62 -21.39
C GLY A 267 15.41 7.12 -20.02
N HIS A 268 14.88 8.01 -19.14
CA HIS A 268 14.31 7.58 -17.85
C HIS A 268 13.15 6.59 -18.02
N ASP A 269 12.42 6.66 -19.11
CA ASP A 269 11.36 5.73 -19.49
C ASP A 269 11.90 4.31 -19.69
N THR A 270 13.01 4.17 -20.41
CA THR A 270 13.63 2.87 -20.68
C THR A 270 14.31 2.30 -19.43
N LEU A 271 15.16 3.08 -18.76
CA LEU A 271 15.79 2.67 -17.51
C LEU A 271 14.75 2.43 -16.41
N GLY A 272 13.72 3.26 -16.33
CA GLY A 272 12.62 3.10 -15.38
C GLY A 272 11.86 1.79 -15.59
N ALA A 273 11.65 1.36 -16.83
CA ALA A 273 11.05 0.07 -17.11
C ALA A 273 11.90 -1.11 -16.60
N GLU A 274 13.22 -1.08 -16.80
CA GLU A 274 14.15 -2.11 -16.29
C GLU A 274 14.16 -2.13 -14.75
N MET A 275 14.18 -0.95 -14.12
CA MET A 275 14.06 -0.82 -12.66
C MET A 275 12.71 -1.37 -12.17
N THR A 276 11.62 -1.09 -12.87
CA THR A 276 10.28 -1.57 -12.56
C THR A 276 10.20 -3.10 -12.62
N GLU A 277 10.75 -3.73 -13.65
CA GLU A 277 10.80 -5.19 -13.76
C GLU A 277 11.57 -5.82 -12.60
N THR A 278 12.72 -5.27 -12.28
CA THR A 278 13.57 -5.73 -11.16
C THR A 278 12.84 -5.59 -9.83
N LEU A 279 12.28 -4.42 -9.56
CA LEU A 279 11.58 -4.07 -8.32
C LEU A 279 10.33 -4.95 -8.11
N LEU A 280 9.44 -5.01 -9.09
CA LEU A 280 8.18 -5.77 -8.94
C LEU A 280 8.42 -7.28 -8.92
N THR A 281 9.44 -7.79 -9.64
CA THR A 281 9.86 -9.19 -9.56
C THR A 281 10.39 -9.50 -8.16
N ARG A 282 11.25 -8.64 -7.61
CA ARG A 282 11.76 -8.74 -6.25
C ARG A 282 10.64 -8.78 -5.22
N LEU A 283 9.60 -7.99 -5.40
CA LEU A 283 8.40 -7.97 -4.54
C LEU A 283 7.45 -9.16 -4.78
N GLY A 284 7.79 -10.07 -5.70
CA GLY A 284 7.02 -11.28 -5.94
C GLY A 284 5.69 -11.08 -6.67
N TYR A 285 5.58 -10.07 -7.54
CA TYR A 285 4.42 -9.90 -8.40
C TYR A 285 4.42 -10.91 -9.56
N PRO A 286 3.23 -11.33 -10.06
CA PRO A 286 3.13 -12.21 -11.22
C PRO A 286 3.77 -11.60 -12.47
N LYS A 287 4.43 -12.41 -13.31
CA LYS A 287 5.10 -11.95 -14.53
C LYS A 287 4.23 -11.06 -15.43
N ALA A 288 2.95 -11.42 -15.60
CA ALA A 288 2.02 -10.63 -16.42
C ALA A 288 1.79 -9.23 -15.86
N PHE A 289 1.70 -9.09 -14.53
CA PHE A 289 1.60 -7.81 -13.86
C PHE A 289 2.88 -6.98 -14.04
N VAL A 290 4.05 -7.58 -13.76
CA VAL A 290 5.37 -6.94 -13.92
C VAL A 290 5.54 -6.37 -15.32
N LYS A 291 5.30 -7.19 -16.34
CA LYS A 291 5.41 -6.79 -17.75
C LYS A 291 4.44 -5.66 -18.10
N ARG A 292 3.21 -5.70 -17.59
CA ARG A 292 2.22 -4.67 -17.86
C ARG A 292 2.64 -3.32 -17.29
N VAL A 293 3.07 -3.28 -16.04
CA VAL A 293 3.52 -2.03 -15.40
C VAL A 293 4.78 -1.50 -16.06
N ALA A 294 5.79 -2.35 -16.30
CA ALA A 294 7.02 -1.97 -16.99
C ALA A 294 6.78 -1.46 -18.42
N TRP A 295 5.82 -2.05 -19.12
CA TRP A 295 5.43 -1.56 -20.45
C TRP A 295 4.80 -0.17 -20.40
N ILE A 296 3.97 0.12 -19.39
CA ILE A 296 3.41 1.48 -19.17
C ILE A 296 4.55 2.47 -18.92
N VAL A 297 5.45 2.15 -17.99
CA VAL A 297 6.61 3.00 -17.67
C VAL A 297 7.46 3.26 -18.91
N LYS A 298 7.76 2.24 -19.72
CA LYS A 298 8.55 2.36 -20.95
C LYS A 298 7.93 3.26 -22.00
N ASN A 299 6.62 3.30 -22.08
CA ASN A 299 5.93 3.94 -23.19
C ASN A 299 5.26 5.28 -22.83
N HIS A 300 5.30 5.74 -21.56
CA HIS A 300 4.62 6.97 -21.17
C HIS A 300 5.14 8.20 -21.93
N MET A 301 6.47 8.39 -22.04
CA MET A 301 7.06 9.50 -22.79
C MET A 301 6.73 9.44 -24.28
N ARG A 302 6.75 8.22 -24.86
CA ARG A 302 6.41 8.03 -26.26
C ARG A 302 4.95 8.34 -26.54
N PHE A 303 4.05 8.02 -25.61
CA PHE A 303 2.63 8.33 -25.72
C PHE A 303 2.40 9.85 -25.65
N HIS A 304 3.07 10.57 -24.75
CA HIS A 304 3.02 12.02 -24.69
C HIS A 304 3.48 12.67 -25.99
N TYR A 305 4.62 12.23 -26.53
CA TYR A 305 5.12 12.73 -27.81
C TYR A 305 4.12 12.49 -28.94
N PHE A 306 3.51 11.31 -28.97
CA PHE A 306 2.50 10.93 -29.95
C PHE A 306 1.26 11.84 -29.87
N VAL A 307 0.71 12.05 -28.68
CA VAL A 307 -0.47 12.90 -28.48
C VAL A 307 -0.19 14.35 -28.88
N GLN A 308 1.00 14.88 -28.57
CA GLN A 308 1.36 16.26 -28.88
C GLN A 308 1.62 16.50 -30.36
N ASN A 309 2.15 15.55 -31.09
CA ASN A 309 2.63 15.76 -32.46
C ASN A 309 1.79 15.09 -33.55
N GLY A 310 0.76 14.31 -33.21
CA GLY A 310 -0.15 13.68 -34.17
C GLY A 310 0.56 12.75 -35.16
N ASP A 311 1.48 11.89 -34.70
CA ASP A 311 2.48 11.25 -35.52
C ASP A 311 1.93 10.20 -36.50
N ALA A 312 2.43 10.27 -37.77
CA ALA A 312 2.24 9.28 -38.84
C ALA A 312 2.81 7.88 -38.49
N ASN A 313 3.62 7.73 -37.44
CA ASN A 313 4.22 6.48 -37.00
C ASN A 313 3.36 5.67 -36.01
N GLU A 314 2.17 6.13 -35.62
CA GLU A 314 1.24 5.41 -34.74
C GLU A 314 1.00 3.97 -35.21
N LYS A 315 0.58 3.83 -36.46
CA LYS A 315 0.32 2.50 -37.04
C LYS A 315 1.54 1.58 -37.03
N LYS A 316 2.74 2.15 -37.17
CA LYS A 316 4.00 1.41 -37.11
C LYS A 316 4.30 1.00 -35.67
N TRP A 317 4.07 1.88 -34.69
CA TRP A 317 4.24 1.58 -33.27
C TRP A 317 3.25 0.48 -32.82
N LEU A 318 1.95 0.65 -33.10
CA LEU A 318 0.92 -0.35 -32.81
C LEU A 318 1.24 -1.72 -33.41
N ARG A 319 1.69 -1.75 -34.69
CA ARG A 319 2.09 -3.01 -35.34
C ARG A 319 3.33 -3.64 -34.71
N LYS A 320 4.28 -2.84 -34.21
CA LYS A 320 5.47 -3.35 -33.52
C LYS A 320 5.07 -3.98 -32.19
N GLU A 321 4.26 -3.30 -31.39
CA GLU A 321 3.78 -3.79 -30.10
C GLU A 321 2.92 -5.06 -30.25
N ALA A 322 2.02 -5.10 -31.23
CA ALA A 322 1.23 -6.29 -31.55
C ALA A 322 2.09 -7.51 -31.95
N ARG A 323 3.28 -7.28 -32.53
CA ARG A 323 4.21 -8.34 -32.92
C ARG A 323 5.13 -8.80 -31.78
N SER A 324 5.26 -8.04 -30.70
CA SER A 324 6.18 -8.34 -29.60
C SER A 324 5.82 -9.62 -28.82
N GLY A 325 4.66 -10.23 -29.11
CA GLY A 325 4.20 -11.46 -28.49
C GLY A 325 3.55 -11.28 -27.12
N GLU A 326 3.72 -10.12 -26.50
CA GLU A 326 3.13 -9.80 -25.19
C GLU A 326 1.65 -9.43 -25.29
N PHE A 327 1.22 -8.92 -26.47
CA PHE A 327 -0.14 -8.45 -26.73
C PHE A 327 -0.77 -9.15 -27.95
N ARG A 328 -0.65 -10.47 -28.00
CA ARG A 328 -1.27 -11.28 -29.07
C ARG A 328 -2.80 -11.20 -29.07
N ASP A 329 -3.38 -11.05 -27.87
CA ASP A 329 -4.80 -10.88 -27.68
C ASP A 329 -5.18 -9.41 -27.83
N SER A 330 -6.15 -9.12 -28.73
CA SER A 330 -6.61 -7.77 -29.01
C SER A 330 -7.25 -7.07 -27.80
N GLN A 331 -7.90 -7.81 -26.93
CA GLN A 331 -8.51 -7.26 -25.71
C GLN A 331 -7.44 -6.90 -24.67
N ILE A 332 -6.43 -7.76 -24.49
CA ILE A 332 -5.29 -7.48 -23.62
C ILE A 332 -4.55 -6.24 -24.09
N MET A 333 -4.36 -6.11 -25.41
CA MET A 333 -3.71 -4.95 -26.00
C MET A 333 -4.53 -3.67 -25.78
N ARG A 334 -5.85 -3.70 -26.01
CA ARG A 334 -6.74 -2.55 -25.77
C ARG A 334 -6.67 -2.09 -24.32
N THR A 335 -6.80 -3.01 -23.37
CA THR A 335 -6.68 -2.70 -21.92
C THR A 335 -5.33 -2.07 -21.59
N ALA A 336 -4.22 -2.55 -22.18
CA ALA A 336 -2.90 -1.97 -21.97
C ALA A 336 -2.83 -0.52 -22.44
N TRP A 337 -3.37 -0.22 -23.62
CA TRP A 337 -3.41 1.14 -24.16
C TRP A 337 -4.30 2.07 -23.36
N GLU A 338 -5.46 1.60 -22.91
CA GLU A 338 -6.34 2.37 -22.02
C GLU A 338 -5.64 2.71 -20.69
N GLN A 339 -4.92 1.75 -20.11
CA GLN A 339 -4.16 1.97 -18.89
C GLN A 339 -3.00 2.96 -19.10
N LEU A 340 -2.24 2.84 -20.20
CA LEU A 340 -1.19 3.79 -20.54
C LEU A 340 -1.76 5.21 -20.71
N ALA A 341 -2.85 5.35 -21.45
CA ALA A 341 -3.52 6.64 -21.66
C ALA A 341 -3.97 7.28 -20.33
N LYS A 342 -4.53 6.49 -19.42
CA LYS A 342 -4.94 6.95 -18.08
C LYS A 342 -3.74 7.42 -17.24
N VAL A 343 -2.63 6.69 -17.24
CA VAL A 343 -1.42 7.10 -16.52
C VAL A 343 -0.84 8.38 -17.12
N CYS A 344 -0.76 8.48 -18.45
CA CYS A 344 -0.26 9.70 -19.11
C CYS A 344 -1.20 10.91 -18.89
N ALA A 345 -2.51 10.70 -18.85
CA ALA A 345 -3.46 11.77 -18.50
C ALA A 345 -3.26 12.23 -17.05
N ALA A 346 -3.04 11.30 -16.12
CA ALA A 346 -2.73 11.61 -14.73
C ALA A 346 -1.40 12.37 -14.59
N ASP A 347 -0.38 12.01 -15.39
CA ASP A 347 0.92 12.67 -15.43
C ASP A 347 0.76 14.15 -15.85
N VAL A 348 0.01 14.45 -16.91
CA VAL A 348 -0.30 15.83 -17.31
C VAL A 348 -1.01 16.62 -16.21
N LEU A 349 -1.98 15.99 -15.53
CA LEU A 349 -2.69 16.61 -14.41
C LEU A 349 -1.80 16.84 -13.19
N GLY A 350 -0.77 16.01 -13.00
CA GLY A 350 0.21 16.14 -11.93
C GLY A 350 1.25 17.23 -12.12
N LEU A 351 1.27 17.93 -13.26
CA LEU A 351 2.22 19.03 -13.53
C LEU A 351 1.89 20.34 -12.82
N SER A 352 0.66 20.54 -12.36
CA SER A 352 0.19 21.82 -11.78
C SER A 352 -0.48 21.64 -10.41
N LEU A 353 -0.46 22.73 -9.61
CA LEU A 353 -0.98 22.84 -8.23
C LEU A 353 -2.52 22.72 -8.09
N ILE A 354 -3.20 21.92 -8.86
CA ILE A 354 -4.64 21.74 -8.68
C ILE A 354 -4.87 20.56 -7.71
N HIS A 355 -4.97 20.88 -6.42
CA HIS A 355 -5.49 20.07 -5.32
C HIS A 355 -4.69 18.79 -4.92
N ILE A 356 -3.64 18.97 -4.12
CA ILE A 356 -3.21 17.93 -3.18
C ILE A 356 -3.75 18.25 -1.77
#